data_6887c1f36877efd028a543ea3daac1e5
#
_entry.id   6887c1f36877efd028a543ea3daac1e5
#
_cell.length_a   1.000
_cell.length_b   1.000
_cell.length_c   1.000
_cell.angle_alpha   90.00
_cell.angle_beta   90.00
_cell.angle_gamma   90.00
#
_symmetry.space_group_name_H-M   'P 1'
#
loop_
_entity.id
_entity.type
_entity.pdbx_description
1 polymer ?
#
loop_
_entity_poly.entity_id
_entity_poly.type
_entity_poly.pdbx_seq_one_letter_code
_entity_poly.pdbx_strand_id
1 'polypeptide(L)'
;MTEWNAAEYATVSELQRAMAAEALSLLNLKGTERVLDLGCGNGKVMAEIAARVPEGAVVGIDASADMIAFASDHFGSTVLCNLRFETADIRCLAFREEFDLVVSFNALHWIPEQDQALRSMHSAMKPDGLAQVRLVPAGRRKSIENVLEETRLSPDWVRYFQEFHDPYLHLTSEQYAALAERNGLHVRRIHTEDKAWDFKFRGAFVAFSLVTMVEWTKFLPESERLAFVSDVLDRYRTVVSNQPSEENTFKFYQMDVTLSRGSSTPETTRAGCR
;
A
#
# COMPACT_ATOMS: atom_id res chain seq x y z
N MET A 1 -11.80 4.20 8.92
CA MET A 1 -11.16 3.57 7.74
C MET A 1 -12.03 3.84 6.54
N THR A 2 -11.44 4.03 5.38
CA THR A 2 -12.18 4.30 4.14
C THR A 2 -12.56 2.99 3.47
N GLU A 3 -13.82 2.84 3.12
CA GLU A 3 -14.27 1.76 2.27
C GLU A 3 -13.91 2.06 0.80
N TRP A 4 -13.21 1.14 0.18
CA TRP A 4 -12.82 1.22 -1.22
C TRP A 4 -13.82 0.45 -2.07
N ASN A 5 -14.26 1.02 -3.20
CA ASN A 5 -15.10 0.31 -4.15
C ASN A 5 -14.28 -0.73 -4.91
N ALA A 6 -14.37 -2.00 -4.49
CA ALA A 6 -13.58 -3.09 -5.05
C ALA A 6 -13.86 -3.35 -6.54
N ALA A 7 -15.10 -3.16 -7.00
CA ALA A 7 -15.48 -3.36 -8.40
C ALA A 7 -14.87 -2.28 -9.30
N GLU A 8 -14.92 -1.01 -8.90
CA GLU A 8 -14.27 0.08 -9.63
C GLU A 8 -12.75 -0.09 -9.63
N TYR A 9 -12.16 -0.42 -8.48
CA TYR A 9 -10.73 -0.69 -8.35
C TYR A 9 -10.29 -1.85 -9.24
N ALA A 10 -11.10 -2.89 -9.40
CA ALA A 10 -10.79 -4.06 -10.24
C ALA A 10 -10.73 -3.73 -11.73
N THR A 11 -11.42 -2.68 -12.19
CA THR A 11 -11.44 -2.26 -13.60
C THR A 11 -10.29 -1.33 -13.96
N VAL A 12 -9.62 -0.74 -12.96
CA VAL A 12 -8.58 0.27 -13.15
C VAL A 12 -7.20 -0.38 -13.27
N SER A 13 -6.67 -0.16 -14.30
CA SER A 13 -5.41 0.22 -14.93
C SER A 13 -4.34 -0.88 -15.15
N GLU A 14 -3.77 -0.80 -16.35
CA GLU A 14 -2.53 -1.47 -16.74
C GLU A 14 -1.38 -1.17 -15.77
N LEU A 15 -1.31 0.04 -15.19
CA LEU A 15 -0.33 0.42 -14.18
C LEU A 15 -0.36 -0.53 -12.97
N GLN A 16 -1.54 -0.77 -12.38
CA GLN A 16 -1.65 -1.64 -11.21
C GLN A 16 -1.27 -3.08 -11.53
N ARG A 17 -1.61 -3.58 -12.74
CA ARG A 17 -1.19 -4.90 -13.21
C ARG A 17 0.33 -4.98 -13.38
N ALA A 18 0.94 -3.96 -13.99
CA ALA A 18 2.39 -3.89 -14.15
C ALA A 18 3.10 -3.86 -12.79
N MET A 19 2.62 -3.05 -11.85
CA MET A 19 3.16 -2.97 -10.49
C MET A 19 3.03 -4.28 -9.72
N ALA A 20 1.90 -4.99 -9.87
CA ALA A 20 1.69 -6.31 -9.27
C ALA A 20 2.64 -7.35 -9.85
N ALA A 21 2.79 -7.41 -11.17
CA ALA A 21 3.71 -8.34 -11.82
C ALA A 21 5.17 -8.11 -11.39
N GLU A 22 5.60 -6.85 -11.28
CA GLU A 22 6.92 -6.53 -10.73
C GLU A 22 7.06 -6.98 -9.27
N ALA A 23 6.08 -6.68 -8.41
CA ALA A 23 6.11 -7.08 -7.01
C ALA A 23 6.25 -8.61 -6.86
N LEU A 24 5.47 -9.36 -7.64
CA LEU A 24 5.54 -10.81 -7.68
C LEU A 24 6.88 -11.36 -8.21
N SER A 25 7.58 -10.62 -9.07
CA SER A 25 8.90 -11.00 -9.57
C SER A 25 10.00 -10.91 -8.51
N LEU A 26 9.78 -10.14 -7.45
CA LEU A 26 10.70 -10.02 -6.31
C LEU A 26 10.62 -11.23 -5.36
N LEU A 27 9.56 -12.03 -5.45
CA LEU A 27 9.31 -13.14 -4.54
C LEU A 27 10.00 -14.42 -5.04
N ASN A 28 10.86 -14.99 -4.20
CA ASN A 28 11.48 -16.29 -4.43
C ASN A 28 10.76 -17.36 -3.59
N LEU A 29 9.70 -17.92 -4.16
CA LEU A 29 8.83 -18.90 -3.50
C LEU A 29 9.27 -20.33 -3.85
N LYS A 30 9.28 -21.22 -2.84
CA LYS A 30 9.63 -22.63 -2.95
C LYS A 30 8.41 -23.54 -3.10
N GLY A 31 7.20 -22.99 -2.86
CA GLY A 31 5.94 -23.72 -2.99
C GLY A 31 5.30 -24.16 -1.67
N THR A 32 5.98 -23.99 -0.54
CA THR A 32 5.56 -24.50 0.78
C THR A 32 5.36 -23.40 1.82
N GLU A 33 5.59 -22.13 1.43
CA GLU A 33 5.55 -21.00 2.37
C GLU A 33 4.15 -20.73 2.90
N ARG A 34 4.09 -20.33 4.17
CA ARG A 34 2.95 -19.62 4.75
C ARG A 34 3.16 -18.13 4.52
N VAL A 35 2.29 -17.52 3.73
CA VAL A 35 2.39 -16.12 3.31
C VAL A 35 1.26 -15.30 3.92
N LEU A 36 1.59 -14.12 4.45
CA LEU A 36 0.64 -13.10 4.91
C LEU A 36 0.77 -11.86 4.03
N ASP A 37 -0.34 -11.35 3.51
CA ASP A 37 -0.39 -10.04 2.84
C ASP A 37 -1.09 -9.01 3.70
N LEU A 38 -0.40 -7.91 3.94
CA LEU A 38 -0.86 -6.76 4.71
C LEU A 38 -1.42 -5.69 3.77
N GLY A 39 -2.74 -5.62 3.65
CA GLY A 39 -3.44 -4.76 2.70
C GLY A 39 -3.62 -5.43 1.33
N CYS A 40 -4.24 -6.62 1.33
CA CYS A 40 -4.37 -7.45 0.13
C CYS A 40 -5.34 -6.90 -0.94
N GLY A 41 -6.11 -5.86 -0.59
CA GLY A 41 -7.09 -5.26 -1.50
C GLY A 41 -8.05 -6.29 -2.09
N ASN A 42 -8.24 -6.26 -3.40
CA ASN A 42 -9.15 -7.16 -4.11
C ASN A 42 -8.66 -8.61 -4.28
N GLY A 43 -7.53 -9.00 -3.69
CA GLY A 43 -7.04 -10.36 -3.63
C GLY A 43 -6.34 -10.91 -4.88
N LYS A 44 -6.25 -10.16 -5.98
CA LYS A 44 -5.64 -10.65 -7.25
C LYS A 44 -4.20 -11.12 -7.07
N VAL A 45 -3.37 -10.33 -6.38
CA VAL A 45 -1.97 -10.67 -6.11
C VAL A 45 -1.87 -11.93 -5.25
N MET A 46 -2.77 -12.06 -4.27
CA MET A 46 -2.81 -13.22 -3.39
C MET A 46 -3.18 -14.51 -4.11
N ALA A 47 -4.11 -14.45 -5.08
CA ALA A 47 -4.43 -15.60 -5.91
C ALA A 47 -3.22 -16.09 -6.71
N GLU A 48 -2.41 -15.18 -7.24
CA GLU A 48 -1.18 -15.53 -7.95
C GLU A 48 -0.10 -16.12 -7.01
N ILE A 49 0.02 -15.60 -5.79
CA ILE A 49 0.91 -16.17 -4.76
C ILE A 49 0.43 -17.56 -4.36
N ALA A 50 -0.87 -17.75 -4.10
CA ALA A 50 -1.43 -19.03 -3.72
C ALA A 50 -1.18 -20.13 -4.77
N ALA A 51 -1.25 -19.77 -6.06
CA ALA A 51 -0.91 -20.68 -7.15
C ALA A 51 0.58 -21.06 -7.16
N ARG A 52 1.47 -20.22 -6.60
CA ARG A 52 2.92 -20.49 -6.53
C ARG A 52 3.34 -21.22 -5.25
N VAL A 53 2.45 -21.33 -4.26
CA VAL A 53 2.69 -22.06 -3.01
C VAL A 53 1.65 -23.15 -2.78
N PRO A 54 1.52 -24.15 -3.66
CA PRO A 54 0.46 -25.14 -3.62
C PRO A 54 0.49 -26.04 -2.37
N GLU A 55 1.64 -26.21 -1.73
CA GLU A 55 1.83 -26.95 -0.47
C GLU A 55 1.90 -26.00 0.75
N GLY A 56 1.80 -24.70 0.51
CA GLY A 56 1.80 -23.65 1.54
C GLY A 56 0.39 -23.18 1.90
N ALA A 57 0.33 -22.00 2.49
CA ALA A 57 -0.94 -21.33 2.83
C ALA A 57 -0.80 -19.82 2.68
N VAL A 58 -1.85 -19.17 2.21
CA VAL A 58 -1.87 -17.71 2.00
C VAL A 58 -3.01 -17.09 2.77
N VAL A 59 -2.72 -16.03 3.50
CA VAL A 59 -3.69 -15.21 4.23
C VAL A 59 -3.59 -13.77 3.73
N GLY A 60 -4.66 -13.26 3.15
CA GLY A 60 -4.78 -11.85 2.81
C GLY A 60 -5.59 -11.11 3.86
N ILE A 61 -5.08 -9.99 4.36
CA ILE A 61 -5.84 -9.12 5.25
C ILE A 61 -5.99 -7.73 4.65
N ASP A 62 -7.15 -7.13 4.86
CA ASP A 62 -7.43 -5.74 4.53
C ASP A 62 -8.39 -5.15 5.56
N ALA A 63 -8.35 -3.84 5.72
CA ALA A 63 -9.23 -3.14 6.63
C ALA A 63 -10.61 -2.88 6.01
N SER A 64 -10.71 -2.88 4.67
CA SER A 64 -11.95 -2.70 3.92
C SER A 64 -12.73 -4.01 3.83
N ALA A 65 -13.94 -4.01 4.40
CA ALA A 65 -14.83 -5.17 4.33
C ALA A 65 -15.28 -5.45 2.89
N ASP A 66 -15.45 -4.42 2.06
CA ASP A 66 -15.81 -4.56 0.65
C ASP A 66 -14.70 -5.24 -0.16
N MET A 67 -13.43 -4.88 0.10
CA MET A 67 -12.28 -5.53 -0.54
C MET A 67 -12.21 -7.01 -0.17
N ILE A 68 -12.38 -7.34 1.11
CA ILE A 68 -12.36 -8.73 1.60
C ILE A 68 -13.54 -9.55 1.07
N ALA A 69 -14.73 -8.97 1.01
CA ALA A 69 -15.90 -9.63 0.40
C ALA A 69 -15.64 -9.96 -1.06
N PHE A 70 -15.18 -8.97 -1.85
CA PHE A 70 -14.83 -9.16 -3.25
C PHE A 70 -13.74 -10.23 -3.43
N ALA A 71 -12.66 -10.15 -2.67
CA ALA A 71 -11.54 -11.10 -2.75
C ALA A 71 -11.99 -12.53 -2.40
N SER A 72 -12.81 -12.68 -1.36
CA SER A 72 -13.35 -13.97 -0.91
C SER A 72 -14.26 -14.60 -1.95
N ASP A 73 -15.14 -13.82 -2.58
CA ASP A 73 -16.07 -14.29 -3.61
C ASP A 73 -15.36 -14.74 -4.88
N HIS A 74 -14.26 -14.07 -5.26
CA HIS A 74 -13.57 -14.34 -6.52
C HIS A 74 -12.41 -15.33 -6.38
N PHE A 75 -11.74 -15.38 -5.23
CA PHE A 75 -10.49 -16.11 -5.04
C PHE A 75 -10.44 -16.95 -3.76
N GLY A 76 -11.45 -16.89 -2.90
CA GLY A 76 -11.44 -17.56 -1.59
C GLY A 76 -11.31 -19.08 -1.65
N SER A 77 -11.36 -19.74 -0.50
CA SER A 77 -11.05 -21.16 -0.32
C SER A 77 -11.92 -22.13 -1.14
N THR A 78 -13.04 -21.66 -1.66
CA THR A 78 -13.87 -22.43 -2.62
C THR A 78 -13.25 -22.50 -4.02
N VAL A 79 -12.33 -21.58 -4.35
CA VAL A 79 -11.62 -21.48 -5.63
C VAL A 79 -10.17 -21.97 -5.46
N LEU A 80 -9.49 -21.49 -4.40
CA LEU A 80 -8.11 -21.84 -4.04
C LEU A 80 -8.07 -22.31 -2.59
N CYS A 81 -7.99 -23.61 -2.34
CA CYS A 81 -8.12 -24.22 -1.00
C CYS A 81 -7.05 -23.75 0.01
N ASN A 82 -5.92 -23.24 -0.46
CA ASN A 82 -4.82 -22.72 0.35
C ASN A 82 -4.86 -21.20 0.55
N LEU A 83 -5.93 -20.50 0.13
CA LEU A 83 -6.08 -19.05 0.21
C LEU A 83 -7.30 -18.66 1.06
N ARG A 84 -7.12 -17.77 2.02
CA ARG A 84 -8.22 -17.17 2.78
C ARG A 84 -8.01 -15.67 2.94
N PHE A 85 -9.09 -14.95 3.18
CA PHE A 85 -9.12 -13.51 3.39
C PHE A 85 -9.80 -13.17 4.72
N GLU A 86 -9.30 -12.15 5.41
CA GLU A 86 -9.81 -11.72 6.72
C GLU A 86 -9.84 -10.19 6.79
N THR A 87 -10.95 -9.63 7.27
CA THR A 87 -11.00 -8.20 7.61
C THR A 87 -10.22 -7.98 8.90
N ALA A 88 -9.11 -7.24 8.84
CA ALA A 88 -8.28 -6.99 10.00
C ALA A 88 -7.52 -5.65 9.89
N ASP A 89 -7.20 -5.10 11.05
CA ASP A 89 -6.34 -3.92 11.16
C ASP A 89 -4.87 -4.37 11.29
N ILE A 90 -4.04 -3.94 10.35
CA ILE A 90 -2.61 -4.26 10.32
C ILE A 90 -1.90 -3.84 11.61
N ARG A 91 -2.41 -2.82 12.32
CA ARG A 91 -1.81 -2.27 13.54
C ARG A 91 -1.90 -3.22 14.76
N CYS A 92 -2.82 -4.18 14.73
CA CYS A 92 -3.13 -5.03 15.90
C CYS A 92 -3.43 -6.50 15.53
N LEU A 93 -2.54 -7.13 14.76
CA LEU A 93 -2.71 -8.53 14.36
C LEU A 93 -2.51 -9.51 15.53
N ALA A 94 -3.30 -10.59 15.52
CA ALA A 94 -3.20 -11.66 16.50
C ALA A 94 -2.14 -12.72 16.16
N PHE A 95 -1.60 -12.72 14.94
CA PHE A 95 -0.63 -13.72 14.47
C PHE A 95 0.69 -13.66 15.24
N ARG A 96 1.27 -14.84 15.51
CA ARG A 96 2.53 -14.96 16.23
C ARG A 96 3.40 -16.05 15.60
N GLU A 97 4.54 -15.66 15.01
CA GLU A 97 5.54 -16.57 14.43
C GLU A 97 4.97 -17.60 13.45
N GLU A 98 4.02 -17.19 12.63
CA GLU A 98 3.28 -18.10 11.75
C GLU A 98 3.76 -18.09 10.31
N PHE A 99 4.33 -16.97 9.83
CA PHE A 99 4.56 -16.75 8.40
C PHE A 99 6.04 -16.79 8.03
N ASP A 100 6.33 -17.54 6.97
CA ASP A 100 7.65 -17.58 6.35
C ASP A 100 7.93 -16.31 5.56
N LEU A 101 6.87 -15.75 4.95
CA LEU A 101 6.92 -14.52 4.18
C LEU A 101 5.73 -13.62 4.54
N VAL A 102 6.02 -12.36 4.85
CA VAL A 102 5.01 -11.31 4.94
C VAL A 102 5.20 -10.37 3.75
N VAL A 103 4.14 -10.05 3.04
CA VAL A 103 4.17 -9.07 1.94
C VAL A 103 3.26 -7.89 2.25
N SER A 104 3.56 -6.74 1.67
CA SER A 104 2.66 -5.59 1.63
C SER A 104 2.99 -4.75 0.41
N PHE A 105 2.05 -4.63 -0.52
CA PHE A 105 2.26 -3.93 -1.77
C PHE A 105 1.35 -2.72 -1.88
N ASN A 106 1.94 -1.52 -1.74
CA ASN A 106 1.25 -0.23 -1.84
C ASN A 106 0.13 -0.02 -0.80
N ALA A 107 0.25 -0.61 0.39
CA ALA A 107 -0.73 -0.46 1.47
C ALA A 107 -0.17 0.31 2.69
N LEU A 108 1.05 0.03 3.13
CA LEU A 108 1.55 0.57 4.40
C LEU A 108 1.67 2.10 4.43
N HIS A 109 1.89 2.78 3.31
CA HIS A 109 1.93 4.24 3.28
C HIS A 109 0.57 4.93 3.56
N TRP A 110 -0.51 4.15 3.65
CA TRP A 110 -1.83 4.62 4.10
C TRP A 110 -2.05 4.50 5.62
N ILE A 111 -1.04 4.08 6.37
CA ILE A 111 -1.13 3.85 7.82
C ILE A 111 -0.19 4.83 8.53
N PRO A 112 -0.69 5.90 9.18
CA PRO A 112 0.16 6.83 9.91
C PRO A 112 0.90 6.18 11.09
N GLU A 113 0.27 5.21 11.76
CA GLU A 113 0.83 4.53 12.95
C GLU A 113 1.77 3.38 12.57
N GLN A 114 2.81 3.68 11.81
CA GLN A 114 3.77 2.71 11.26
C GLN A 114 4.45 1.84 12.33
N ASP A 115 4.76 2.40 13.49
CA ASP A 115 5.37 1.62 14.59
C ASP A 115 4.48 0.44 15.01
N GLN A 116 3.15 0.61 15.01
CA GLN A 116 2.22 -0.47 15.34
C GLN A 116 2.16 -1.50 14.21
N ALA A 117 2.08 -1.06 12.97
CA ALA A 117 2.06 -1.92 11.80
C ALA A 117 3.33 -2.78 11.69
N LEU A 118 4.51 -2.18 11.88
CA LEU A 118 5.79 -2.89 11.82
C LEU A 118 5.98 -3.86 13.00
N ARG A 119 5.52 -3.52 14.22
CA ARG A 119 5.51 -4.47 15.35
C ARG A 119 4.57 -5.64 15.10
N SER A 120 3.39 -5.41 14.53
CA SER A 120 2.46 -6.49 14.15
C SER A 120 3.07 -7.40 13.08
N MET A 121 3.70 -6.82 12.07
CA MET A 121 4.45 -7.54 11.04
C MET A 121 5.54 -8.41 11.67
N HIS A 122 6.42 -7.80 12.49
CA HIS A 122 7.49 -8.51 13.21
C HIS A 122 6.94 -9.70 14.01
N SER A 123 5.83 -9.50 14.74
CA SER A 123 5.22 -10.55 15.55
C SER A 123 4.65 -11.71 14.73
N ALA A 124 4.12 -11.43 13.54
CA ALA A 124 3.55 -12.42 12.64
C ALA A 124 4.62 -13.29 11.95
N MET A 125 5.82 -12.74 11.72
CA MET A 125 6.93 -13.42 11.06
C MET A 125 7.53 -14.52 11.93
N LYS A 126 7.84 -15.67 11.35
CA LYS A 126 8.71 -16.67 11.97
C LYS A 126 10.11 -16.10 12.25
N PRO A 127 10.92 -16.72 13.14
CA PRO A 127 12.28 -16.25 13.41
C PRO A 127 13.15 -16.07 12.16
N ASP A 128 13.03 -16.99 11.20
CA ASP A 128 13.76 -16.93 9.92
C ASP A 128 12.90 -16.34 8.77
N GLY A 129 11.74 -15.75 9.11
CA GLY A 129 10.81 -15.17 8.16
C GLY A 129 11.36 -13.90 7.51
N LEU A 130 10.87 -13.63 6.31
CA LEU A 130 11.17 -12.41 5.56
C LEU A 130 9.91 -11.57 5.38
N ALA A 131 10.09 -10.27 5.21
CA ALA A 131 9.05 -9.41 4.70
C ALA A 131 9.51 -8.72 3.41
N GLN A 132 8.63 -8.65 2.42
CA GLN A 132 8.81 -7.88 1.20
C GLN A 132 7.76 -6.78 1.15
N VAL A 133 8.20 -5.55 1.27
CA VAL A 133 7.34 -4.37 1.33
C VAL A 133 7.59 -3.49 0.11
N ARG A 134 6.51 -3.01 -0.52
CA ARG A 134 6.54 -1.99 -1.56
C ARG A 134 5.69 -0.81 -1.14
N LEU A 135 6.25 0.39 -1.21
CA LEU A 135 5.54 1.63 -0.89
C LEU A 135 6.08 2.81 -1.70
N VAL A 136 5.35 3.93 -1.64
CA VAL A 136 5.75 5.19 -2.27
C VAL A 136 6.46 6.05 -1.23
N PRO A 137 7.78 6.24 -1.33
CA PRO A 137 8.53 7.09 -0.40
C PRO A 137 8.45 8.56 -0.80
N ALA A 138 8.75 9.43 0.16
CA ALA A 138 9.09 10.82 -0.13
C ALA A 138 10.40 10.90 -0.95
N GLY A 139 10.45 11.84 -1.87
CA GLY A 139 11.62 12.07 -2.72
C GLY A 139 11.85 13.55 -3.02
N ARG A 140 12.82 13.84 -3.89
CA ARG A 140 13.17 15.24 -4.25
C ARG A 140 12.07 15.92 -5.07
N ARG A 141 11.39 15.15 -5.94
CA ARG A 141 10.29 15.67 -6.75
C ARG A 141 9.02 15.70 -5.90
N LYS A 142 8.25 16.77 -6.01
CA LYS A 142 6.92 16.88 -5.41
C LYS A 142 6.03 15.75 -5.94
N SER A 143 5.41 15.00 -5.06
CA SER A 143 4.49 13.92 -5.40
C SER A 143 3.09 14.45 -5.70
N ILE A 144 2.23 13.61 -6.24
CA ILE A 144 0.82 13.97 -6.49
C ILE A 144 0.08 14.21 -5.15
N GLU A 145 0.45 13.48 -4.08
CA GLU A 145 -0.11 13.66 -2.74
C GLU A 145 0.26 15.05 -2.17
N ASN A 146 1.48 15.54 -2.42
CA ASN A 146 1.85 16.92 -2.05
C ASN A 146 1.00 17.95 -2.79
N VAL A 147 0.71 17.71 -4.08
CA VAL A 147 -0.16 18.59 -4.86
C VAL A 147 -1.62 18.51 -4.40
N LEU A 148 -2.10 17.32 -4.01
CA LEU A 148 -3.41 17.13 -3.38
C LEU A 148 -3.53 17.99 -2.11
N GLU A 149 -2.52 17.93 -1.23
CA GLU A 149 -2.49 18.71 0.01
C GLU A 149 -2.52 20.22 -0.26
N GLU A 150 -1.75 20.70 -1.24
CA GLU A 150 -1.79 22.11 -1.64
C GLU A 150 -3.13 22.50 -2.27
N THR A 151 -3.71 21.63 -3.10
CA THR A 151 -4.99 21.90 -3.76
C THR A 151 -6.12 22.00 -2.74
N ARG A 152 -6.23 21.05 -1.80
CA ARG A 152 -7.29 21.06 -0.77
C ARG A 152 -7.22 22.30 0.13
N LEU A 153 -6.03 22.87 0.33
CA LEU A 153 -5.83 24.10 1.13
C LEU A 153 -6.09 25.38 0.34
N SER A 154 -6.35 25.30 -0.96
CA SER A 154 -6.65 26.48 -1.77
C SER A 154 -8.05 27.05 -1.42
N PRO A 155 -8.28 28.37 -1.71
CA PRO A 155 -9.56 29.03 -1.38
C PRO A 155 -10.80 28.33 -1.93
N ASP A 156 -10.68 27.67 -3.08
CA ASP A 156 -11.79 27.00 -3.75
C ASP A 156 -12.24 25.74 -3.00
N TRP A 157 -11.30 25.04 -2.34
CA TRP A 157 -11.52 23.70 -1.78
C TRP A 157 -11.47 23.61 -0.26
N VAL A 158 -10.73 24.49 0.42
CA VAL A 158 -10.47 24.41 1.87
C VAL A 158 -11.73 24.26 2.73
N ARG A 159 -12.86 24.78 2.28
CA ARG A 159 -14.15 24.69 2.99
C ARG A 159 -14.64 23.26 3.21
N TYR A 160 -14.22 22.32 2.36
CA TYR A 160 -14.64 20.91 2.44
C TYR A 160 -13.74 20.08 3.34
N PHE A 161 -12.54 20.58 3.70
CA PHE A 161 -11.48 19.81 4.36
C PHE A 161 -11.16 20.27 5.78
N GLN A 162 -12.12 20.87 6.48
CA GLN A 162 -11.89 21.43 7.84
C GLN A 162 -11.49 20.37 8.87
N GLU A 163 -12.00 19.13 8.75
CA GLU A 163 -11.69 18.00 9.64
C GLU A 163 -10.77 16.96 8.99
N PHE A 164 -10.14 17.33 7.89
CA PHE A 164 -9.26 16.43 7.17
C PHE A 164 -7.91 16.28 7.87
N HIS A 165 -7.46 15.04 7.97
CA HIS A 165 -6.11 14.69 8.40
C HIS A 165 -5.48 13.88 7.27
N ASP A 166 -4.25 14.25 6.88
CA ASP A 166 -3.53 13.54 5.83
C ASP A 166 -3.27 12.08 6.25
N PRO A 167 -3.85 11.10 5.56
CA PRO A 167 -3.66 9.69 5.88
C PRO A 167 -2.35 9.14 5.31
N TYR A 168 -1.66 9.91 4.49
CA TYR A 168 -0.54 9.44 3.71
C TYR A 168 0.79 9.65 4.41
N LEU A 169 1.62 8.62 4.43
CA LEU A 169 2.92 8.68 5.08
C LEU A 169 4.01 9.15 4.09
N HIS A 170 4.66 10.26 4.42
CA HIS A 170 5.72 10.86 3.61
C HIS A 170 7.11 10.59 4.21
N LEU A 171 7.56 9.33 4.23
CA LEU A 171 8.90 8.96 4.70
C LEU A 171 9.89 8.80 3.55
N THR A 172 11.12 9.25 3.77
CA THR A 172 12.25 8.90 2.90
C THR A 172 12.69 7.46 3.15
N SER A 173 13.53 6.93 2.26
CA SER A 173 14.10 5.58 2.41
C SER A 173 14.88 5.41 3.71
N GLU A 174 15.65 6.44 4.10
CA GLU A 174 16.45 6.45 5.33
C GLU A 174 15.56 6.48 6.57
N GLN A 175 14.49 7.29 6.54
CA GLN A 175 13.52 7.37 7.63
C GLN A 175 12.78 6.03 7.79
N TYR A 176 12.38 5.39 6.69
CA TYR A 176 11.72 4.09 6.74
C TYR A 176 12.65 2.99 7.25
N ALA A 177 13.92 2.99 6.82
CA ALA A 177 14.92 2.05 7.32
C ALA A 177 15.12 2.19 8.84
N ALA A 178 15.31 3.41 9.34
CA ALA A 178 15.45 3.66 10.78
C ALA A 178 14.19 3.26 11.57
N LEU A 179 13.00 3.45 10.97
CA LEU A 179 11.74 3.05 11.54
C LEU A 179 11.62 1.52 11.64
N ALA A 180 12.01 0.77 10.61
CA ALA A 180 12.01 -0.69 10.61
C ALA A 180 12.96 -1.24 11.70
N GLU A 181 14.19 -0.73 11.76
CA GLU A 181 15.22 -1.17 12.71
C GLU A 181 14.77 -0.94 14.17
N ARG A 182 14.20 0.19 14.51
CA ARG A 182 13.72 0.45 15.89
C ARG A 182 12.52 -0.43 16.29
N ASN A 183 11.84 -1.06 15.31
CA ASN A 183 10.75 -2.02 15.54
C ASN A 183 11.20 -3.48 15.44
N GLY A 184 12.52 -3.74 15.47
CA GLY A 184 13.09 -5.10 15.48
C GLY A 184 13.16 -5.78 14.12
N LEU A 185 12.99 -5.01 13.03
CA LEU A 185 13.08 -5.52 11.66
C LEU A 185 14.38 -5.04 11.02
N HIS A 186 15.25 -5.97 10.62
CA HIS A 186 16.52 -5.64 9.94
C HIS A 186 16.31 -5.44 8.45
N VAL A 187 16.76 -4.30 7.95
CA VAL A 187 16.76 -4.01 6.51
C VAL A 187 17.82 -4.81 5.80
N ARG A 188 17.42 -5.81 5.03
CA ARG A 188 18.30 -6.64 4.18
C ARG A 188 18.60 -5.96 2.84
N ARG A 189 17.61 -5.28 2.31
CA ARG A 189 17.70 -4.53 1.05
C ARG A 189 16.67 -3.41 1.08
N ILE A 190 17.07 -2.25 0.58
CA ILE A 190 16.19 -1.13 0.27
C ILE A 190 16.59 -0.59 -1.11
N HIS A 191 15.62 -0.40 -1.97
CA HIS A 191 15.84 0.12 -3.31
C HIS A 191 14.71 1.08 -3.66
N THR A 192 15.08 2.26 -4.13
CA THR A 192 14.11 3.26 -4.58
C THR A 192 14.37 3.59 -6.05
N GLU A 193 13.31 3.53 -6.84
CA GLU A 193 13.33 3.81 -8.27
C GLU A 193 12.41 4.99 -8.58
N ASP A 194 12.85 5.87 -9.48
CA ASP A 194 12.01 6.93 -10.03
C ASP A 194 11.27 6.39 -11.25
N LYS A 195 9.95 6.33 -11.15
CA LYS A 195 9.06 5.73 -12.16
C LYS A 195 8.18 6.78 -12.82
N ALA A 196 7.77 6.47 -14.03
CA ALA A 196 6.82 7.26 -14.78
C ALA A 196 5.84 6.34 -15.51
N TRP A 197 4.57 6.71 -15.50
CA TRP A 197 3.52 6.03 -16.23
C TRP A 197 2.74 7.01 -17.08
N ASP A 198 2.74 6.81 -18.38
CA ASP A 198 2.00 7.63 -19.32
C ASP A 198 0.60 7.04 -19.58
N PHE A 199 -0.42 7.73 -19.10
CA PHE A 199 -1.82 7.34 -19.31
C PHE A 199 -2.33 7.61 -20.73
N LYS A 200 -1.51 8.17 -21.63
CA LYS A 200 -1.81 8.50 -23.01
C LYS A 200 -2.82 9.64 -23.20
N PHE A 201 -3.90 9.64 -22.43
CA PHE A 201 -4.94 10.65 -22.52
C PHE A 201 -5.52 11.01 -21.15
N ARG A 202 -5.97 12.25 -21.02
CA ARG A 202 -6.45 12.85 -19.77
C ARG A 202 -7.53 12.02 -19.07
N GLY A 203 -8.49 11.46 -19.84
CA GLY A 203 -9.59 10.69 -19.27
C GLY A 203 -9.13 9.46 -18.51
N ALA A 204 -8.09 8.75 -18.99
CA ALA A 204 -7.52 7.59 -18.27
C ALA A 204 -6.84 8.01 -16.97
N PHE A 205 -6.11 9.14 -16.97
CA PHE A 205 -5.47 9.65 -15.76
C PHE A 205 -6.51 10.13 -14.73
N VAL A 206 -7.56 10.80 -15.18
CA VAL A 206 -8.69 11.20 -14.31
C VAL A 206 -9.37 9.98 -13.70
N ALA A 207 -9.69 8.95 -14.49
CA ALA A 207 -10.32 7.73 -14.00
C ALA A 207 -9.47 7.02 -12.94
N PHE A 208 -8.16 6.89 -13.18
CA PHE A 208 -7.22 6.38 -12.19
C PHE A 208 -7.23 7.22 -10.90
N SER A 209 -7.17 8.53 -11.04
CA SER A 209 -7.11 9.45 -9.91
C SER A 209 -8.39 9.46 -9.07
N LEU A 210 -9.55 9.35 -9.67
CA LEU A 210 -10.83 9.25 -8.94
C LEU A 210 -10.88 8.03 -8.02
N VAL A 211 -10.29 6.91 -8.44
CA VAL A 211 -10.24 5.67 -7.64
C VAL A 211 -9.14 5.71 -6.58
N THR A 212 -8.01 6.34 -6.86
CA THR A 212 -6.86 6.35 -5.94
C THR A 212 -6.86 7.52 -4.95
N MET A 213 -7.60 8.60 -5.22
CA MET A 213 -7.71 9.78 -4.35
C MET A 213 -8.97 9.76 -3.45
N VAL A 214 -9.53 8.58 -3.20
CA VAL A 214 -10.79 8.45 -2.45
C VAL A 214 -10.70 9.03 -1.03
N GLU A 215 -9.53 8.98 -0.40
CA GLU A 215 -9.30 9.55 0.92
C GLU A 215 -9.55 11.07 0.98
N TRP A 216 -9.32 11.78 -0.10
CA TRP A 216 -9.63 13.20 -0.24
C TRP A 216 -11.03 13.42 -0.78
N THR A 217 -11.41 12.71 -1.85
CA THR A 217 -12.67 12.96 -2.54
C THR A 217 -13.92 12.58 -1.73
N LYS A 218 -13.80 11.72 -0.71
CA LYS A 218 -14.91 11.40 0.21
C LYS A 218 -15.43 12.60 1.01
N PHE A 219 -14.62 13.64 1.20
CA PHE A 219 -15.01 14.89 1.87
C PHE A 219 -15.78 15.85 0.96
N LEU A 220 -15.84 15.57 -0.33
CA LEU A 220 -16.48 16.39 -1.34
C LEU A 220 -17.87 15.85 -1.72
N PRO A 221 -18.86 16.72 -2.01
CA PRO A 221 -20.04 16.29 -2.73
C PRO A 221 -19.67 15.58 -4.03
N GLU A 222 -20.44 14.60 -4.42
CA GLU A 222 -20.16 13.80 -5.64
C GLU A 222 -20.01 14.68 -6.90
N SER A 223 -20.84 15.75 -7.00
CA SER A 223 -20.76 16.72 -8.10
C SER A 223 -19.43 17.49 -8.19
N GLU A 224 -18.68 17.60 -7.10
CA GLU A 224 -17.43 18.36 -7.02
C GLU A 224 -16.17 17.49 -7.19
N ARG A 225 -16.29 16.17 -7.07
CA ARG A 225 -15.14 15.25 -7.08
C ARG A 225 -14.35 15.33 -8.38
N LEU A 226 -15.02 15.33 -9.51
CA LEU A 226 -14.38 15.43 -10.82
C LEU A 226 -13.65 16.77 -11.01
N ALA A 227 -14.25 17.88 -10.57
CA ALA A 227 -13.64 19.21 -10.65
C ALA A 227 -12.39 19.28 -9.76
N PHE A 228 -12.46 18.77 -8.54
CA PHE A 228 -11.30 18.70 -7.63
C PHE A 228 -10.15 17.89 -8.22
N VAL A 229 -10.43 16.66 -8.68
CA VAL A 229 -9.41 15.80 -9.29
C VAL A 229 -8.79 16.46 -10.52
N SER A 230 -9.60 17.15 -11.34
CA SER A 230 -9.12 17.87 -12.50
C SER A 230 -8.18 19.02 -12.13
N ASP A 231 -8.52 19.80 -11.09
CA ASP A 231 -7.65 20.89 -10.58
C ASP A 231 -6.32 20.33 -10.03
N VAL A 232 -6.37 19.23 -9.25
CA VAL A 232 -5.16 18.53 -8.79
C VAL A 232 -4.26 18.14 -9.95
N LEU A 233 -4.83 17.50 -10.98
CA LEU A 233 -4.05 17.03 -12.12
C LEU A 233 -3.51 18.18 -12.99
N ASP A 234 -4.22 19.30 -13.08
CA ASP A 234 -3.74 20.49 -13.81
C ASP A 234 -2.57 21.14 -13.08
N ARG A 235 -2.62 21.23 -11.75
CA ARG A 235 -1.49 21.69 -10.93
C ARG A 235 -0.32 20.68 -10.98
N TYR A 236 -0.62 19.39 -10.88
CA TYR A 236 0.39 18.34 -10.93
C TYR A 236 1.18 18.36 -12.25
N ARG A 237 0.50 18.56 -13.38
CA ARG A 237 1.12 18.74 -14.68
C ARG A 237 2.19 19.84 -14.66
N THR A 238 1.94 20.97 -14.03
CA THR A 238 2.91 22.09 -13.97
C THR A 238 4.16 21.76 -13.17
N VAL A 239 4.09 20.77 -12.28
CA VAL A 239 5.19 20.34 -11.40
C VAL A 239 6.06 19.26 -12.05
N VAL A 240 5.45 18.34 -12.79
CA VAL A 240 6.13 17.11 -13.26
C VAL A 240 6.41 17.07 -14.75
N SER A 241 5.66 17.81 -15.58
CA SER A 241 5.84 17.79 -17.03
C SER A 241 6.96 18.73 -17.45
N ASN A 242 7.99 18.17 -18.08
CA ASN A 242 9.09 18.92 -18.65
C ASN A 242 8.86 19.22 -20.16
N GLN A 243 7.91 18.53 -20.78
CA GLN A 243 7.56 18.63 -22.20
C GLN A 243 6.06 18.31 -22.40
N PRO A 244 5.45 18.79 -23.50
CA PRO A 244 4.03 18.57 -23.78
C PRO A 244 3.62 17.08 -23.83
N SER A 245 4.52 16.20 -24.23
CA SER A 245 4.27 14.74 -24.28
C SER A 245 4.08 14.10 -22.89
N GLU A 246 4.42 14.80 -21.82
CA GLU A 246 4.31 14.31 -20.45
C GLU A 246 3.07 14.81 -19.71
N GLU A 247 2.14 15.50 -20.37
CA GLU A 247 0.98 16.12 -19.71
C GLU A 247 0.04 15.14 -19.00
N ASN A 248 0.05 13.86 -19.39
CA ASN A 248 -0.75 12.79 -18.77
C ASN A 248 0.15 11.74 -18.09
N THR A 249 1.35 12.14 -17.69
CA THR A 249 2.31 11.24 -17.06
C THR A 249 2.28 11.35 -15.55
N PHE A 250 2.05 10.23 -14.90
CA PHE A 250 2.21 10.06 -13.45
C PHE A 250 3.65 9.67 -13.15
N LYS A 251 4.37 10.49 -12.40
CA LYS A 251 5.76 10.25 -11.96
C LYS A 251 5.78 10.04 -10.45
N PHE A 252 6.29 8.91 -10.02
CA PHE A 252 6.32 8.54 -8.61
C PHE A 252 7.62 7.82 -8.25
N TYR A 253 8.01 7.87 -6.99
CA TYR A 253 9.05 7.01 -6.47
C TYR A 253 8.42 5.71 -5.99
N GLN A 254 9.09 4.60 -6.25
CA GLN A 254 8.71 3.30 -5.75
C GLN A 254 9.86 2.75 -4.91
N MET A 255 9.58 2.38 -3.69
CA MET A 255 10.55 1.79 -2.78
C MET A 255 10.21 0.34 -2.50
N ASP A 256 11.16 -0.55 -2.76
CA ASP A 256 11.11 -1.97 -2.41
C ASP A 256 12.05 -2.23 -1.23
N VAL A 257 11.50 -2.84 -0.18
CA VAL A 257 12.23 -3.14 1.06
C VAL A 257 12.10 -4.61 1.38
N THR A 258 13.24 -5.29 1.55
CA THR A 258 13.29 -6.65 2.11
C THR A 258 13.75 -6.55 3.56
N LEU A 259 12.94 -7.07 4.45
CA LEU A 259 13.18 -7.08 5.89
C LEU A 259 13.34 -8.51 6.38
N SER A 260 14.15 -8.70 7.42
CA SER A 260 14.18 -9.94 8.21
C SER A 260 13.86 -9.61 9.67
N ARG A 261 13.36 -10.59 10.38
CA ARG A 261 13.20 -10.45 11.82
C ARG A 261 14.58 -10.34 12.47
N GLY A 262 14.79 -9.31 13.30
CA GLY A 262 16.00 -9.16 14.10
C GLY A 262 16.09 -10.24 15.18
N SER A 263 17.29 -10.68 15.52
CA SER A 263 17.48 -11.48 16.72
C SER A 263 17.07 -10.61 17.91
N SER A 264 15.98 -10.95 18.57
CA SER A 264 15.58 -10.30 19.83
C SER A 264 16.66 -10.58 20.87
N THR A 265 17.53 -9.59 21.12
CA THR A 265 18.17 -9.51 22.44
C THR A 265 17.06 -9.05 23.39
N PRO A 266 16.69 -9.82 24.42
CA PRO A 266 15.66 -9.38 25.35
C PRO A 266 16.22 -8.21 26.17
N GLU A 267 15.84 -7.00 25.84
CA GLU A 267 15.89 -5.92 26.81
C GLU A 267 14.89 -6.22 27.90
N THR A 268 15.42 -6.66 29.02
CA THR A 268 14.71 -6.87 30.27
C THR A 268 14.24 -5.51 30.82
N THR A 269 13.13 -5.03 30.33
CA THR A 269 12.39 -3.95 31.02
C THR A 269 11.24 -4.57 31.80
N ARG A 270 11.54 -4.95 33.06
CA ARG A 270 10.53 -5.15 34.07
C ARG A 270 9.85 -3.80 34.34
N ALA A 271 8.73 -3.54 33.71
CA ALA A 271 7.76 -2.56 34.17
C ALA A 271 6.65 -3.32 34.86
N GLY A 272 6.63 -3.21 36.19
CA GLY A 272 5.61 -3.84 37.02
C GLY A 272 4.25 -3.23 36.73
N CYS A 273 3.27 -4.07 36.49
CA CYS A 273 1.87 -3.76 36.67
C CYS A 273 1.58 -3.61 38.18
N ARG A 274 1.08 -2.45 38.56
CA ARG A 274 0.21 -2.27 39.74
C ARG A 274 -1.06 -1.56 39.26
#